data_c8ac4b0e44449004fd0bf3b468e2bde2
#
_entry.id   c8ac4b0e44449004fd0bf3b468e2bde2
#
_cell.length_a   1.000
_cell.length_b   1.000
_cell.length_c   1.000
_cell.angle_alpha   90.00
_cell.angle_beta   90.00
_cell.angle_gamma   90.00
#
_symmetry.space_group_name_H-M   'P 1'
#
loop_
_entity.id
_entity.type
_entity.pdbx_description
1 polymer ?
#
loop_
_entity_poly.entity_id
_entity_poly.type
_entity_poly.pdbx_seq_one_letter_code
_entity_poly.pdbx_strand_id
1 'polypeptide(L)'
;VYRRGVLRALESLTAIHLADENFAAAEKCARRQLGVDSLHEPGHRQLIEVLARSGRRSAALAQYDDYRRLLHVELGVKPGSETLALIDAVQAGDLLPAGRRPDHIRGYDIHEELGRGSYGVAFRASQPAIGRDVAIKVISARYANDADFIRRFETEAQIIARLEHPRIVPLYDYWREPGNPYLVMRYMPNGTLAERIE
;
A
#
# COMPACT_ATOMS: atom_id res chain seq x y z
N VAL A 1 -2.16 20.04 -32.65
CA VAL A 1 -3.57 19.82 -32.30
C VAL A 1 -3.81 18.33 -32.07
N TYR A 2 -3.38 17.43 -32.96
CA TYR A 2 -3.65 15.98 -32.92
C TYR A 2 -3.06 15.31 -31.64
N ARG A 3 -1.80 15.59 -31.28
CA ARG A 3 -1.10 15.01 -30.11
C ARG A 3 -1.86 15.26 -28.80
N ARG A 4 -2.36 16.48 -28.58
CA ARG A 4 -3.14 16.85 -27.38
C ARG A 4 -4.48 16.10 -27.32
N GLY A 5 -5.15 15.90 -28.47
CA GLY A 5 -6.39 15.14 -28.53
C GLY A 5 -6.20 13.67 -28.15
N VAL A 6 -5.12 13.05 -28.63
CA VAL A 6 -4.77 11.66 -28.31
C VAL A 6 -4.47 11.51 -26.82
N LEU A 7 -3.68 12.42 -26.23
CA LEU A 7 -3.34 12.38 -24.80
C LEU A 7 -4.61 12.50 -23.94
N ARG A 8 -5.49 13.46 -24.20
CA ARG A 8 -6.76 13.60 -23.47
C ARG A 8 -7.65 12.36 -23.56
N ALA A 9 -7.76 11.76 -24.75
CA ALA A 9 -8.54 10.53 -24.92
C ALA A 9 -7.95 9.37 -24.09
N LEU A 10 -6.62 9.22 -24.10
CA LEU A 10 -5.93 8.19 -23.32
C LEU A 10 -6.04 8.46 -21.81
N GLU A 11 -5.96 9.72 -21.37
CA GLU A 11 -6.19 10.12 -19.96
C GLU A 11 -7.60 9.71 -19.50
N SER A 12 -8.63 10.05 -20.29
CA SER A 12 -10.01 9.71 -19.98
C SER A 12 -10.22 8.19 -19.94
N LEU A 13 -9.67 7.45 -20.90
CA LEU A 13 -9.74 5.98 -20.93
C LEU A 13 -9.03 5.37 -19.71
N THR A 14 -7.87 5.91 -19.32
CA THR A 14 -7.16 5.44 -18.13
C THR A 14 -8.00 5.65 -16.88
N ALA A 15 -8.65 6.83 -16.74
CA ALA A 15 -9.50 7.13 -15.59
C ALA A 15 -10.74 6.21 -15.54
N ILE A 16 -11.39 5.94 -16.69
CA ILE A 16 -12.52 5.02 -16.77
C ILE A 16 -12.08 3.60 -16.35
N HIS A 17 -11.00 3.08 -16.93
CA HIS A 17 -10.50 1.75 -16.56
C HIS A 17 -10.04 1.65 -15.11
N LEU A 18 -9.53 2.74 -14.53
CA LEU A 18 -9.23 2.81 -13.10
C LEU A 18 -10.48 2.75 -12.23
N ALA A 19 -11.56 3.44 -12.65
CA ALA A 19 -12.85 3.41 -11.95
C ALA A 19 -13.48 2.02 -12.00
N ASP A 20 -13.34 1.32 -13.14
CA ASP A 20 -13.82 -0.05 -13.36
C ASP A 20 -12.86 -1.11 -12.77
N GLU A 21 -11.81 -0.71 -12.07
CA GLU A 21 -10.74 -1.58 -11.54
C GLU A 21 -10.06 -2.49 -12.60
N ASN A 22 -10.18 -2.14 -13.87
CA ASN A 22 -9.50 -2.81 -14.96
C ASN A 22 -8.06 -2.32 -15.09
N PHE A 23 -7.22 -2.71 -14.11
CA PHE A 23 -5.85 -2.23 -14.00
C PHE A 23 -4.98 -2.57 -15.21
N ALA A 24 -5.23 -3.70 -15.88
CA ALA A 24 -4.47 -4.08 -17.07
C ALA A 24 -4.72 -3.13 -18.24
N ALA A 25 -5.98 -2.77 -18.49
CA ALA A 25 -6.35 -1.82 -19.54
C ALA A 25 -5.90 -0.39 -19.17
N ALA A 26 -6.08 0.01 -17.91
CA ALA A 26 -5.62 1.29 -17.41
C ALA A 26 -4.09 1.46 -17.59
N GLU A 27 -3.30 0.45 -17.22
CA GLU A 27 -1.84 0.47 -17.41
C GLU A 27 -1.45 0.62 -18.88
N LYS A 28 -2.09 -0.15 -19.77
CA LYS A 28 -1.83 -0.06 -21.21
C LYS A 28 -2.11 1.35 -21.75
N CYS A 29 -3.19 1.98 -21.32
CA CYS A 29 -3.53 3.36 -21.72
C CYS A 29 -2.52 4.36 -21.16
N ALA A 30 -2.14 4.25 -19.88
CA ALA A 30 -1.17 5.14 -19.26
C ALA A 30 0.23 5.02 -19.91
N ARG A 31 0.70 3.81 -20.17
CA ARG A 31 1.98 3.60 -20.89
C ARG A 31 1.94 4.16 -22.31
N ARG A 32 0.79 4.10 -22.98
CA ARG A 32 0.64 4.67 -24.31
C ARG A 32 0.68 6.20 -24.30
N GLN A 33 0.21 6.87 -23.25
CA GLN A 33 0.39 8.31 -23.06
C GLN A 33 1.90 8.65 -23.03
N LEU A 34 2.69 7.89 -22.25
CA LEU A 34 4.14 8.10 -22.13
C LEU A 34 4.88 7.80 -23.44
N GLY A 35 4.37 6.90 -24.28
CA GLY A 35 4.87 6.67 -25.63
C GLY A 35 4.58 7.82 -26.60
N VAL A 36 3.51 8.61 -26.36
CA VAL A 36 3.20 9.83 -27.12
C VAL A 36 4.02 11.01 -26.60
N ASP A 37 4.19 11.10 -25.28
CA ASP A 37 4.94 12.16 -24.60
C ASP A 37 5.57 11.63 -23.32
N SER A 38 6.89 11.44 -23.34
CA SER A 38 7.64 10.91 -22.21
C SER A 38 7.72 11.86 -21.01
N LEU A 39 7.44 13.15 -21.20
CA LEU A 39 7.38 14.16 -20.13
C LEU A 39 5.96 14.47 -19.66
N HIS A 40 4.96 13.73 -20.15
CA HIS A 40 3.56 13.96 -19.83
C HIS A 40 3.25 13.59 -18.37
N GLU A 41 3.28 14.56 -17.48
CA GLU A 41 3.08 14.35 -16.03
C GLU A 41 1.77 13.63 -15.67
N PRO A 42 0.59 13.99 -16.26
CA PRO A 42 -0.63 13.25 -15.99
C PRO A 42 -0.51 11.74 -16.32
N GLY A 43 0.20 11.39 -17.38
CA GLY A 43 0.44 9.99 -17.76
C GLY A 43 1.30 9.24 -16.73
N HIS A 44 2.36 9.86 -16.22
CA HIS A 44 3.18 9.29 -15.15
C HIS A 44 2.37 9.14 -13.86
N ARG A 45 1.59 10.16 -13.48
CA ARG A 45 0.72 10.13 -12.30
C ARG A 45 -0.31 9.01 -12.38
N GLN A 46 -1.01 8.89 -13.51
CA GLN A 46 -1.96 7.81 -13.71
C GLN A 46 -1.29 6.42 -13.71
N LEU A 47 -0.11 6.27 -14.29
CA LEU A 47 0.62 5.00 -14.25
C LEU A 47 1.04 4.63 -12.81
N ILE A 48 1.52 5.60 -12.04
CA ILE A 48 1.84 5.42 -10.61
C ILE A 48 0.60 4.97 -9.83
N GLU A 49 -0.54 5.64 -10.05
CA GLU A 49 -1.81 5.30 -9.39
C GLU A 49 -2.28 3.89 -9.77
N VAL A 50 -2.25 3.52 -11.06
CA VAL A 50 -2.60 2.18 -11.53
C VAL A 50 -1.73 1.12 -10.87
N LEU A 51 -0.41 1.32 -10.83
CA LEU A 51 0.53 0.40 -10.21
C LEU A 51 0.26 0.26 -8.70
N ALA A 52 0.03 1.37 -8.01
CA ALA A 52 -0.26 1.37 -6.58
C ALA A 52 -1.58 0.65 -6.27
N ARG A 53 -2.67 1.01 -6.98
CA ARG A 53 -3.99 0.40 -6.78
C ARG A 53 -4.06 -1.07 -7.19
N SER A 54 -3.21 -1.52 -8.11
CA SER A 54 -3.08 -2.95 -8.46
C SER A 54 -2.20 -3.74 -7.49
N GLY A 55 -1.76 -3.15 -6.35
CA GLY A 55 -0.93 -3.81 -5.35
C GLY A 55 0.58 -3.83 -5.69
N ARG A 56 1.00 -3.26 -6.81
CA ARG A 56 2.40 -3.22 -7.27
C ARG A 56 3.12 -1.96 -6.79
N ARG A 57 3.08 -1.74 -5.47
CA ARG A 57 3.60 -0.53 -4.83
C ARG A 57 5.08 -0.26 -5.16
N SER A 58 5.92 -1.29 -5.13
CA SER A 58 7.35 -1.11 -5.46
C SER A 58 7.54 -0.63 -6.91
N ALA A 59 6.71 -1.11 -7.85
CA ALA A 59 6.73 -0.64 -9.23
C ALA A 59 6.21 0.81 -9.35
N ALA A 60 5.22 1.21 -8.54
CA ALA A 60 4.75 2.59 -8.49
C ALA A 60 5.85 3.56 -8.01
N LEU A 61 6.57 3.20 -6.95
CA LEU A 61 7.69 4.01 -6.44
C LEU A 61 8.86 4.06 -7.44
N ALA A 62 9.19 2.94 -8.10
CA ALA A 62 10.21 2.93 -9.14
C ALA A 62 9.81 3.83 -10.32
N GLN A 63 8.56 3.80 -10.76
CA GLN A 63 8.03 4.67 -11.82
C GLN A 63 8.14 6.16 -11.46
N TYR A 64 7.89 6.51 -10.20
CA TYR A 64 8.09 7.87 -9.71
C TYR A 64 9.56 8.29 -9.73
N ASP A 65 10.47 7.43 -9.27
CA ASP A 65 11.90 7.72 -9.27
C ASP A 65 12.46 7.89 -10.69
N ASP A 66 11.97 7.09 -11.64
CA ASP A 66 12.32 7.22 -13.06
C ASP A 66 11.82 8.57 -13.62
N TYR A 67 10.58 8.93 -13.33
CA TYR A 67 9.99 10.21 -13.76
C TYR A 67 10.72 11.40 -13.14
N ARG A 68 11.02 11.36 -11.84
CA ARG A 68 11.77 12.41 -11.16
C ARG A 68 13.16 12.64 -11.77
N ARG A 69 13.86 11.55 -12.11
CA ARG A 69 15.16 11.61 -12.80
C ARG A 69 15.02 12.21 -14.19
N LEU A 70 14.02 11.77 -14.94
CA LEU A 70 13.72 12.28 -16.28
C LEU A 70 13.48 13.78 -16.25
N LEU A 71 12.62 14.28 -15.36
CA LEU A 71 12.34 15.71 -15.18
C LEU A 71 13.59 16.50 -14.82
N HIS A 72 14.41 15.96 -13.94
CA HIS A 72 15.65 16.63 -13.53
C HIS A 72 16.64 16.75 -14.70
N VAL A 73 16.79 15.70 -15.48
CA VAL A 73 17.73 15.67 -16.62
C VAL A 73 17.24 16.54 -17.77
N GLU A 74 15.97 16.47 -18.14
CA GLU A 74 15.43 17.15 -19.33
C GLU A 74 15.05 18.62 -19.07
N LEU A 75 14.57 18.93 -17.87
CA LEU A 75 13.98 20.24 -17.57
C LEU A 75 14.56 20.92 -16.33
N GLY A 76 15.34 20.23 -15.49
CA GLY A 76 15.87 20.76 -14.24
C GLY A 76 14.81 21.08 -13.18
N VAL A 77 13.60 20.52 -13.29
CA VAL A 77 12.47 20.79 -12.39
C VAL A 77 12.10 19.57 -11.55
N LYS A 78 11.26 19.79 -10.54
CA LYS A 78 10.66 18.72 -9.71
C LYS A 78 9.25 18.40 -10.19
N PRO A 79 8.72 17.20 -9.89
CA PRO A 79 7.30 16.85 -10.12
C PRO A 79 6.35 17.85 -9.46
N GLY A 80 5.17 18.03 -10.04
CA GLY A 80 4.13 18.89 -9.52
C GLY A 80 3.53 18.39 -8.20
N SER A 81 2.85 19.30 -7.48
CA SER A 81 2.28 19.04 -6.15
C SER A 81 1.30 17.85 -6.13
N GLU A 82 0.52 17.65 -7.18
CA GLU A 82 -0.41 16.51 -7.29
C GLU A 82 0.32 15.16 -7.36
N THR A 83 1.45 15.11 -8.08
CA THR A 83 2.28 13.90 -8.16
C THR A 83 2.99 13.64 -6.82
N LEU A 84 3.43 14.69 -6.13
CA LEU A 84 4.01 14.55 -4.79
C LEU A 84 2.99 14.05 -3.77
N ALA A 85 1.78 14.63 -3.77
CA ALA A 85 0.70 14.15 -2.90
C ALA A 85 0.31 12.68 -3.17
N LEU A 86 0.30 12.29 -4.44
CA LEU A 86 0.07 10.89 -4.83
C LEU A 86 1.17 9.97 -4.26
N ILE A 87 2.43 10.36 -4.34
CA ILE A 87 3.54 9.57 -3.81
C ILE A 87 3.49 9.48 -2.28
N ASP A 88 3.15 10.56 -1.61
CA ASP A 88 2.95 10.54 -0.15
C ASP A 88 1.84 9.54 0.22
N ALA A 89 0.73 9.52 -0.52
CA ALA A 89 -0.35 8.55 -0.33
C ALA A 89 0.08 7.10 -0.66
N VAL A 90 0.87 6.89 -1.73
CA VAL A 90 1.48 5.57 -2.06
C VAL A 90 2.40 5.13 -0.93
N GLN A 91 3.21 6.04 -0.38
CA GLN A 91 4.13 5.75 0.73
C GLN A 91 3.40 5.53 2.05
N ALA A 92 2.27 6.18 2.27
CA ALA A 92 1.42 5.93 3.44
C ALA A 92 0.64 4.61 3.33
N GLY A 93 0.49 4.05 2.11
CA GLY A 93 -0.36 2.88 1.86
C GLY A 93 -1.84 3.23 1.68
N ASP A 94 -2.17 4.53 1.56
CA ASP A 94 -3.56 5.02 1.51
C ASP A 94 -4.24 4.81 0.14
N LEU A 95 -3.47 4.41 -0.89
CA LEU A 95 -3.96 4.14 -2.24
C LEU A 95 -4.31 2.67 -2.50
N LEU A 96 -4.17 1.80 -1.52
CA LEU A 96 -4.86 0.52 -1.61
C LEU A 96 -6.37 0.84 -1.65
N PRO A 97 -7.13 0.27 -2.60
CA PRO A 97 -8.55 0.51 -2.67
C PRO A 97 -9.14 0.31 -1.28
N ALA A 98 -9.86 1.32 -0.78
CA ALA A 98 -10.61 1.18 0.44
C ALA A 98 -11.57 0.01 0.23
N GLY A 99 -11.25 -1.16 0.82
CA GLY A 99 -12.05 -2.36 0.69
C GLY A 99 -11.41 -3.56 -0.01
N ARG A 100 -10.29 -3.45 -0.73
CA ARG A 100 -9.61 -4.65 -1.21
C ARG A 100 -8.60 -5.11 -0.17
N ARG A 101 -9.11 -5.88 0.77
CA ARG A 101 -8.30 -6.74 1.63
C ARG A 101 -7.47 -7.64 0.72
N PRO A 102 -6.20 -7.87 0.99
CA PRO A 102 -5.56 -9.05 0.42
C PRO A 102 -6.40 -10.25 0.90
N ASP A 103 -6.98 -11.01 0.00
CA ASP A 103 -7.80 -12.19 0.38
C ASP A 103 -6.93 -13.20 1.12
N HIS A 104 -5.61 -13.15 0.91
CA HIS A 104 -4.66 -14.10 1.48
C HIS A 104 -3.29 -13.44 1.71
N ILE A 105 -2.66 -13.70 2.88
CA ILE A 105 -1.30 -13.27 3.24
C ILE A 105 -0.59 -14.47 3.86
N ARG A 106 0.44 -15.03 3.21
CA ARG A 106 1.32 -16.10 3.74
C ARG A 106 0.61 -17.25 4.46
N GLY A 107 -0.48 -17.80 3.90
CA GLY A 107 -1.21 -18.89 4.53
C GLY A 107 -2.25 -18.44 5.56
N TYR A 108 -2.57 -17.16 5.59
CA TYR A 108 -3.67 -16.57 6.36
C TYR A 108 -4.74 -16.06 5.41
N ASP A 109 -5.99 -16.46 5.62
CA ASP A 109 -7.16 -15.93 4.94
C ASP A 109 -7.62 -14.65 5.68
N ILE A 110 -7.65 -13.53 4.98
CA ILE A 110 -7.98 -12.23 5.58
C ILE A 110 -9.49 -12.01 5.55
N HIS A 111 -10.02 -11.57 6.69
CA HIS A 111 -11.46 -11.30 6.86
C HIS A 111 -11.74 -9.79 6.99
N GLU A 112 -12.34 -9.31 8.04
CA GLU A 112 -12.70 -7.91 8.23
C GLU A 112 -11.55 -7.06 8.78
N GLU A 113 -11.59 -5.74 8.49
CA GLU A 113 -10.73 -4.75 9.14
C GLU A 113 -11.19 -4.57 10.60
N LEU A 114 -10.28 -4.76 11.54
CA LEU A 114 -10.54 -4.60 12.98
C LEU A 114 -10.32 -3.16 13.44
N GLY A 115 -9.49 -2.42 12.72
CA GLY A 115 -9.22 -1.03 13.04
C GLY A 115 -8.00 -0.49 12.30
N ARG A 116 -7.94 0.84 12.22
CA ARG A 116 -6.89 1.60 11.57
C ARG A 116 -6.29 2.61 12.54
N GLY A 117 -4.97 2.62 12.64
CA GLY A 117 -4.23 3.54 13.49
C GLY A 117 -3.05 4.19 12.77
N SER A 118 -2.32 5.04 13.49
CA SER A 118 -1.16 5.77 12.97
C SER A 118 -0.06 4.86 12.41
N TYR A 119 0.07 3.65 12.90
CA TYR A 119 1.12 2.71 12.50
C TYR A 119 0.68 1.70 11.44
N GLY A 120 -0.59 1.63 11.07
CA GLY A 120 -1.08 0.68 10.08
C GLY A 120 -2.52 0.21 10.32
N VAL A 121 -2.88 -0.90 9.68
CA VAL A 121 -4.23 -1.47 9.71
C VAL A 121 -4.17 -2.87 10.30
N ALA A 122 -5.14 -3.18 11.18
CA ALA A 122 -5.32 -4.51 11.74
C ALA A 122 -6.51 -5.21 11.08
N PHE A 123 -6.34 -6.48 10.72
CA PHE A 123 -7.35 -7.33 10.12
C PHE A 123 -7.58 -8.56 10.99
N ARG A 124 -8.82 -9.04 11.08
CA ARG A 124 -9.08 -10.43 11.46
C ARG A 124 -8.64 -11.33 10.32
N ALA A 125 -8.04 -12.46 10.65
CA ALA A 125 -7.66 -13.48 9.70
C ALA A 125 -7.82 -14.87 10.31
N SER A 126 -7.95 -15.89 9.47
CA SER A 126 -7.87 -17.29 9.89
C SER A 126 -6.57 -17.90 9.39
N GLN A 127 -6.01 -18.81 10.16
CA GLN A 127 -4.89 -19.66 9.79
C GLN A 127 -5.40 -21.07 9.51
N PRO A 128 -5.75 -21.44 8.25
CA PRO A 128 -6.43 -22.68 7.92
C PRO A 128 -5.64 -23.93 8.34
N ALA A 129 -4.32 -23.87 8.24
CA ALA A 129 -3.43 -25.01 8.56
C ALA A 129 -3.60 -25.55 9.99
N ILE A 130 -4.04 -24.70 10.94
CA ILE A 130 -4.23 -25.09 12.35
C ILE A 130 -5.59 -24.66 12.90
N GLY A 131 -6.48 -24.12 12.05
CA GLY A 131 -7.87 -23.83 12.39
C GLY A 131 -8.05 -22.76 13.47
N ARG A 132 -7.21 -21.70 13.48
CA ARG A 132 -7.34 -20.63 14.48
C ARG A 132 -7.54 -19.25 13.85
N ASP A 133 -8.29 -18.40 14.58
CA ASP A 133 -8.40 -16.98 14.28
C ASP A 133 -7.23 -16.19 14.88
N VAL A 134 -6.77 -15.21 14.12
CA VAL A 134 -5.67 -14.31 14.48
C VAL A 134 -6.01 -12.86 14.14
N ALA A 135 -5.32 -11.90 14.74
CA ALA A 135 -5.27 -10.53 14.28
C ALA A 135 -3.95 -10.28 13.54
N ILE A 136 -4.01 -9.81 12.30
CA ILE A 136 -2.83 -9.44 11.52
C ILE A 136 -2.76 -7.93 11.43
N LYS A 137 -1.70 -7.34 11.95
CA LYS A 137 -1.41 -5.91 11.81
C LYS A 137 -0.43 -5.71 10.67
N VAL A 138 -0.86 -4.99 9.66
CA VAL A 138 -0.05 -4.55 8.52
C VAL A 138 0.49 -3.17 8.85
N ILE A 139 1.79 -3.06 9.03
CA ILE A 139 2.44 -1.78 9.36
C ILE A 139 2.53 -0.93 8.09
N SER A 140 2.19 0.35 8.23
CA SER A 140 2.25 1.32 7.14
C SER A 140 3.66 1.38 6.56
N ALA A 141 3.72 1.42 5.26
CA ALA A 141 4.94 1.43 4.50
C ALA A 141 5.82 2.67 4.73
N ARG A 142 5.27 3.79 5.21
CA ARG A 142 6.07 4.96 5.63
C ARG A 142 7.07 4.59 6.73
N TYR A 143 6.72 3.64 7.58
CA TYR A 143 7.59 3.13 8.64
C TYR A 143 8.46 1.97 8.18
N ALA A 144 8.03 1.24 7.15
CA ALA A 144 8.77 0.10 6.59
C ALA A 144 10.11 0.48 5.94
N ASN A 145 10.26 1.75 5.54
CA ASN A 145 11.48 2.30 4.92
C ASN A 145 12.37 3.07 5.91
N ASP A 146 11.94 3.24 7.17
CA ASP A 146 12.74 3.85 8.23
C ASP A 146 13.54 2.77 8.97
N ALA A 147 14.85 2.73 8.74
CA ALA A 147 15.74 1.72 9.32
C ALA A 147 15.77 1.77 10.86
N ASP A 148 15.63 2.95 11.47
CA ASP A 148 15.61 3.11 12.93
C ASP A 148 14.28 2.66 13.52
N PHE A 149 13.17 2.94 12.83
CA PHE A 149 11.86 2.41 13.19
C PHE A 149 11.85 0.88 13.12
N ILE A 150 12.33 0.30 12.02
CA ILE A 150 12.36 -1.14 11.82
C ILE A 150 13.18 -1.84 12.91
N ARG A 151 14.36 -1.35 13.21
CA ARG A 151 15.23 -1.95 14.26
C ARG A 151 14.55 -1.93 15.63
N ARG A 152 13.92 -0.81 16.01
CA ARG A 152 13.15 -0.71 17.27
C ARG A 152 11.95 -1.66 17.26
N PHE A 153 11.21 -1.68 16.15
CA PHE A 153 10.04 -2.52 15.96
C PHE A 153 10.39 -4.02 16.06
N GLU A 154 11.47 -4.47 15.41
CA GLU A 154 11.95 -5.86 15.51
C GLU A 154 12.37 -6.22 16.93
N THR A 155 13.06 -5.30 17.61
CA THR A 155 13.46 -5.50 19.01
C THR A 155 12.24 -5.62 19.92
N GLU A 156 11.24 -4.74 19.77
CA GLU A 156 10.00 -4.81 20.54
C GLU A 156 9.21 -6.09 20.25
N ALA A 157 9.10 -6.49 18.97
CA ALA A 157 8.44 -7.73 18.58
C ALA A 157 9.11 -8.96 19.22
N GLN A 158 10.45 -9.01 19.25
CA GLN A 158 11.19 -10.08 19.89
C GLN A 158 10.97 -10.12 21.41
N ILE A 159 10.88 -8.96 22.06
CA ILE A 159 10.56 -8.87 23.49
C ILE A 159 9.14 -9.39 23.74
N ILE A 160 8.17 -8.90 22.98
CA ILE A 160 6.76 -9.29 23.14
C ILE A 160 6.57 -10.80 22.86
N ALA A 161 7.26 -11.36 21.88
CA ALA A 161 7.19 -12.78 21.56
C ALA A 161 7.67 -13.71 22.69
N ARG A 162 8.48 -13.19 23.62
CA ARG A 162 8.97 -13.94 24.80
C ARG A 162 8.14 -13.74 26.05
N LEU A 163 7.14 -12.82 25.99
CA LEU A 163 6.30 -12.51 27.15
C LEU A 163 5.12 -13.48 27.20
N GLU A 164 5.09 -14.29 28.24
CA GLU A 164 3.94 -15.14 28.58
C GLU A 164 3.23 -14.53 29.78
N HIS A 165 2.13 -13.81 29.52
CA HIS A 165 1.35 -13.21 30.59
C HIS A 165 -0.14 -13.15 30.18
N PRO A 166 -1.10 -13.49 31.08
CA PRO A 166 -2.53 -13.58 30.71
C PRO A 166 -3.17 -12.26 30.28
N ARG A 167 -2.54 -11.12 30.61
CA ARG A 167 -3.02 -9.77 30.25
C ARG A 167 -2.23 -9.13 29.10
N ILE A 168 -1.32 -9.85 28.49
CA ILE A 168 -0.56 -9.40 27.31
C ILE A 168 -1.01 -10.24 26.12
N VAL A 169 -1.37 -9.59 25.02
CA VAL A 169 -1.77 -10.28 23.79
C VAL A 169 -0.55 -10.99 23.21
N PRO A 170 -0.55 -12.33 23.08
CA PRO A 170 0.58 -13.05 22.53
C PRO A 170 0.84 -12.69 21.07
N LEU A 171 2.11 -12.46 20.73
CA LEU A 171 2.58 -12.39 19.36
C LEU A 171 2.89 -13.79 18.88
N TYR A 172 2.28 -14.20 17.75
CA TYR A 172 2.44 -15.54 17.20
C TYR A 172 3.49 -15.61 16.11
N ASP A 173 3.59 -14.56 15.28
CA ASP A 173 4.51 -14.50 14.16
C ASP A 173 4.81 -13.05 13.78
N TYR A 174 5.94 -12.89 13.10
CA TYR A 174 6.39 -11.61 12.55
C TYR A 174 7.19 -11.87 11.29
N TRP A 175 6.93 -11.11 10.24
CA TRP A 175 7.76 -11.12 9.03
C TRP A 175 7.74 -9.80 8.30
N ARG A 176 8.63 -9.67 7.33
CA ARG A 176 8.68 -8.54 6.39
C ARG A 176 8.53 -9.04 4.97
N GLU A 177 7.76 -8.28 4.20
CA GLU A 177 7.77 -8.34 2.74
C GLU A 177 8.23 -6.99 2.20
N PRO A 178 8.70 -6.90 0.93
CA PRO A 178 9.06 -5.63 0.36
C PRO A 178 7.91 -4.62 0.49
N GLY A 179 8.08 -3.64 1.38
CA GLY A 179 7.13 -2.57 1.60
C GLY A 179 6.26 -2.65 2.85
N ASN A 180 6.11 -3.80 3.53
CA ASN A 180 5.29 -3.88 4.73
C ASN A 180 5.83 -4.91 5.74
N PRO A 181 6.01 -4.53 7.02
CA PRO A 181 6.12 -5.47 8.14
C PRO A 181 4.73 -5.92 8.59
N TYR A 182 4.64 -7.18 9.02
CA TYR A 182 3.43 -7.83 9.49
C TYR A 182 3.63 -8.36 10.90
N LEU A 183 2.61 -8.20 11.75
CA LEU A 183 2.53 -8.83 13.07
C LEU A 183 1.30 -9.73 13.13
N VAL A 184 1.46 -10.96 13.57
CA VAL A 184 0.36 -11.88 13.83
C VAL A 184 0.22 -12.08 15.32
N MET A 185 -0.94 -11.80 15.86
CA MET A 185 -1.23 -11.87 17.26
C MET A 185 -2.56 -12.57 17.54
N ARG A 186 -2.82 -12.91 18.80
CA ARG A 186 -4.10 -13.46 19.20
C ARG A 186 -5.24 -12.52 18.80
N TYR A 187 -6.26 -13.03 18.16
CA TYR A 187 -7.50 -12.32 17.94
C TYR A 187 -8.29 -12.22 19.26
N MET A 188 -8.78 -11.01 19.55
CA MET A 188 -9.60 -10.70 20.74
C MET A 188 -11.02 -10.36 20.28
N PRO A 189 -11.99 -11.29 20.35
CA PRO A 189 -13.32 -11.12 19.76
C PRO A 189 -14.19 -10.07 20.44
N ASN A 190 -13.80 -9.62 21.64
CA ASN A 190 -14.61 -8.68 22.44
C ASN A 190 -14.27 -7.20 22.19
N GLY A 191 -13.55 -6.89 21.12
CA GLY A 191 -13.20 -5.52 20.74
C GLY A 191 -12.17 -4.85 21.66
N THR A 192 -12.05 -3.53 21.52
CA THR A 192 -11.15 -2.69 22.30
C THR A 192 -11.80 -2.16 23.58
N LEU A 193 -10.98 -1.71 24.54
CA LEU A 193 -11.49 -1.05 25.74
C LEU A 193 -12.28 0.23 25.42
N ALA A 194 -11.84 0.98 24.39
CA ALA A 194 -12.53 2.19 23.93
C ALA A 194 -13.97 1.91 23.48
N GLU A 195 -14.20 0.83 22.75
CA GLU A 195 -15.54 0.40 22.28
C GLU A 195 -16.46 -0.10 23.43
N ARG A 196 -15.91 -0.36 24.60
CA ARG A 196 -16.67 -0.88 25.76
C ARG A 196 -16.98 0.18 26.81
N ILE A 197 -16.42 1.37 26.68
CA ILE A 197 -16.61 2.49 27.64
C ILE A 197 -17.65 3.50 27.09
N GLU A 198 -18.02 3.42 25.81
CA GLU A 198 -19.17 4.12 25.22
C GLU A 198 -20.47 3.36 25.50
#